data_4ba9e162ebf0b10aefa5224f0bd84c55
#
_entry.id   4ba9e162ebf0b10aefa5224f0bd84c55
#
_cell.length_a   1.000
_cell.length_b   1.000
_cell.length_c   1.000
_cell.angle_alpha   90.00
_cell.angle_beta   90.00
_cell.angle_gamma   90.00
#
_symmetry.space_group_name_H-M   'P 1'
#
loop_
_entity.id
_entity.type
_entity.pdbx_description
1 polymer ?
#
loop_
_entity_poly.entity_id
_entity_poly.type
_entity_poly.pdbx_seq_one_letter_code
_entity_poly.pdbx_strand_id
1 'polypeptide(L)'
;MAVLDISEYLAGNTYPGRGVGLGMTPDGKKSVVVYFIMGRSVNSRNRIFKECDDGIKTQAFDESKLTDPSLIIYHPVRVFNGDLVVTNGDQTDTVVEFLKDGKTFEAALNTRTFEPDAPNYTPRISGILDEKGSYKLSILKSDSGNAESVQRFYFDYSQPVAGEGHLIHTYNGDGDPIPSFTGEPERFATQADIDSFTSHVWDCLDSDNRVSLYVCYRDIASGEMDVRIVNKNQ
;
A
#
# COMPACT_ATOMS: atom_id res chain seq x y z
N MET A 1 -11.56 -22.11 -0.70
CA MET A 1 -12.39 -21.05 -0.09
C MET A 1 -12.78 -20.07 -1.19
N ALA A 2 -14.00 -19.51 -1.13
CA ALA A 2 -14.40 -18.46 -2.08
C ALA A 2 -13.50 -17.23 -1.89
N VAL A 3 -13.20 -16.51 -2.99
CA VAL A 3 -12.53 -15.21 -2.92
C VAL A 3 -13.56 -14.20 -2.42
N LEU A 4 -13.20 -13.42 -1.40
CA LEU A 4 -14.12 -12.46 -0.81
C LEU A 4 -14.05 -11.13 -1.56
N ASP A 5 -15.11 -10.33 -1.46
CA ASP A 5 -15.05 -8.93 -1.88
C ASP A 5 -14.13 -8.14 -0.93
N ILE A 6 -13.44 -7.12 -1.44
CA ILE A 6 -12.53 -6.32 -0.63
C ILE A 6 -13.25 -5.60 0.52
N SER A 7 -14.55 -5.36 0.38
CA SER A 7 -15.41 -4.78 1.42
C SER A 7 -15.48 -5.63 2.68
N GLU A 8 -15.36 -6.96 2.57
CA GLU A 8 -15.37 -7.87 3.74
C GLU A 8 -14.21 -7.59 4.70
N TYR A 9 -13.12 -7.00 4.20
CA TYR A 9 -11.95 -6.64 5.00
C TYR A 9 -11.95 -5.16 5.43
N LEU A 10 -12.53 -4.27 4.63
CA LEU A 10 -12.43 -2.83 4.83
C LEU A 10 -13.67 -2.21 5.47
N ALA A 11 -14.89 -2.61 5.08
CA ALA A 11 -16.11 -1.90 5.50
C ALA A 11 -16.41 -2.00 7.02
N GLY A 12 -15.91 -3.04 7.69
CA GLY A 12 -16.04 -3.20 9.15
C GLY A 12 -14.86 -2.66 9.96
N ASN A 13 -13.78 -2.27 9.28
CA ASN A 13 -12.55 -1.81 9.92
C ASN A 13 -12.46 -0.28 9.83
N THR A 14 -12.74 0.42 10.93
CA THR A 14 -12.74 1.89 10.96
C THR A 14 -11.35 2.49 10.74
N TYR A 15 -10.26 1.72 10.97
CA TYR A 15 -8.90 2.21 10.81
C TYR A 15 -7.89 1.13 10.39
N PRO A 16 -7.92 0.63 9.14
CA PRO A 16 -6.86 -0.23 8.61
C PRO A 16 -5.53 0.52 8.41
N GLY A 17 -5.52 1.84 8.52
CA GLY A 17 -4.33 2.68 8.43
C GLY A 17 -3.87 2.93 7.00
N ARG A 18 -2.90 2.18 6.51
CA ARG A 18 -2.45 2.15 5.11
C ARG A 18 -2.65 0.74 4.58
N GLY A 19 -3.03 0.61 3.33
CA GLY A 19 -3.20 -0.69 2.69
C GLY A 19 -2.49 -0.77 1.35
N VAL A 20 -1.87 -1.92 1.09
CA VAL A 20 -1.26 -2.30 -0.18
C VAL A 20 -1.94 -3.55 -0.69
N GLY A 21 -2.59 -3.45 -1.84
CA GLY A 21 -3.20 -4.58 -2.54
C GLY A 21 -2.59 -4.77 -3.92
N LEU A 22 -2.22 -6.01 -4.25
CA LEU A 22 -1.70 -6.39 -5.56
C LEU A 22 -2.48 -7.58 -6.10
N GLY A 23 -2.72 -7.61 -7.41
CA GLY A 23 -3.53 -8.66 -8.02
C GLY A 23 -3.55 -8.60 -9.55
N MET A 24 -4.54 -9.30 -10.13
CA MET A 24 -4.72 -9.41 -11.57
C MET A 24 -6.21 -9.29 -11.91
N THR A 25 -6.54 -8.60 -13.02
CA THR A 25 -7.92 -8.48 -13.51
C THR A 25 -8.54 -9.84 -13.89
N PRO A 26 -9.89 -9.96 -13.91
CA PRO A 26 -10.56 -11.22 -14.22
C PRO A 26 -10.22 -11.83 -15.58
N ASP A 27 -9.82 -11.03 -16.56
CA ASP A 27 -9.38 -11.50 -17.87
C ASP A 27 -7.89 -11.87 -17.94
N GLY A 28 -7.15 -11.65 -16.84
CA GLY A 28 -5.73 -11.96 -16.72
C GLY A 28 -4.80 -11.04 -17.52
N LYS A 29 -5.30 -9.94 -18.07
CA LYS A 29 -4.52 -9.06 -18.97
C LYS A 29 -3.85 -7.91 -18.26
N LYS A 30 -4.38 -7.46 -17.13
CA LYS A 30 -3.84 -6.33 -16.39
C LYS A 30 -3.49 -6.72 -14.96
N SER A 31 -2.36 -6.23 -14.47
CA SER A 31 -2.05 -6.23 -13.06
C SER A 31 -2.84 -5.12 -12.36
N VAL A 32 -3.21 -5.36 -11.10
CA VAL A 32 -3.99 -4.43 -10.27
C VAL A 32 -3.12 -4.00 -9.09
N VAL A 33 -3.05 -2.70 -8.84
CA VAL A 33 -2.40 -2.10 -7.68
C VAL A 33 -3.40 -1.22 -6.96
N VAL A 34 -3.51 -1.40 -5.65
CA VAL A 34 -4.32 -0.56 -4.75
C VAL A 34 -3.41 -0.05 -3.64
N TYR A 35 -3.43 1.24 -3.40
CA TYR A 35 -2.78 1.83 -2.24
C TYR A 35 -3.66 2.92 -1.64
N PHE A 36 -3.96 2.80 -0.35
CA PHE A 36 -4.71 3.82 0.36
C PHE A 36 -4.02 4.27 1.65
N ILE A 37 -4.33 5.51 2.05
CA ILE A 37 -3.93 6.06 3.33
C ILE A 37 -5.13 6.58 4.09
N MET A 38 -5.11 6.36 5.40
CA MET A 38 -6.05 6.92 6.35
C MET A 38 -5.32 7.75 7.41
N GLY A 39 -6.05 8.57 8.14
CA GLY A 39 -5.50 9.45 9.16
C GLY A 39 -6.48 9.71 10.30
N ARG A 40 -5.98 9.71 11.55
CA ARG A 40 -6.76 10.09 12.76
C ARG A 40 -6.41 11.48 13.27
N SER A 41 -5.14 11.91 13.12
CA SER A 41 -4.68 13.23 13.55
C SER A 41 -4.84 14.29 12.46
N VAL A 42 -4.83 15.57 12.85
CA VAL A 42 -4.83 16.69 11.90
C VAL A 42 -3.68 16.57 10.91
N ASN A 43 -2.47 16.26 11.38
CA ASN A 43 -1.29 16.11 10.53
C ASN A 43 -1.42 14.93 9.56
N SER A 44 -1.90 13.76 10.02
CA SER A 44 -2.07 12.59 9.16
C SER A 44 -3.19 12.74 8.13
N ARG A 45 -4.22 13.54 8.42
CA ARG A 45 -5.31 13.86 7.48
C ARG A 45 -4.96 14.97 6.48
N ASN A 46 -3.90 15.74 6.76
CA ASN A 46 -3.45 16.86 5.92
C ASN A 46 -2.57 16.40 4.76
N ARG A 47 -3.02 15.40 4.00
CA ARG A 47 -2.27 14.81 2.89
C ARG A 47 -3.13 14.64 1.66
N ILE A 48 -2.45 14.69 0.50
CA ILE A 48 -2.97 14.31 -0.80
C ILE A 48 -1.92 13.50 -1.55
N PHE A 49 -2.36 12.68 -2.51
CA PHE A 49 -1.49 12.08 -3.52
C PHE A 49 -1.37 13.03 -4.72
N LYS A 50 -0.14 13.19 -5.20
CA LYS A 50 0.16 13.89 -6.44
C LYS A 50 1.00 13.00 -7.35
N GLU A 51 0.71 13.03 -8.64
CA GLU A 51 1.54 12.41 -9.66
C GLU A 51 2.92 13.06 -9.69
N CYS A 52 3.93 12.26 -10.00
CA CYS A 52 5.30 12.67 -10.28
C CYS A 52 5.87 11.78 -11.41
N ASP A 53 7.08 12.09 -11.89
CA ASP A 53 7.65 11.49 -13.11
C ASP A 53 7.69 9.94 -13.10
N ASP A 54 7.89 9.33 -11.94
CA ASP A 54 8.03 7.88 -11.79
C ASP A 54 6.98 7.24 -10.87
N GLY A 55 5.86 7.91 -10.64
CA GLY A 55 4.77 7.38 -9.81
C GLY A 55 3.96 8.45 -9.10
N ILE A 56 3.82 8.34 -7.78
CA ILE A 56 3.12 9.33 -6.96
C ILE A 56 3.93 9.71 -5.71
N LYS A 57 3.71 10.92 -5.22
CA LYS A 57 4.20 11.39 -3.93
C LYS A 57 3.07 11.83 -3.01
N THR A 58 3.26 11.71 -1.70
CA THR A 58 2.42 12.40 -0.73
C THR A 58 2.84 13.86 -0.64
N GLN A 59 1.87 14.75 -0.47
CA GLN A 59 2.09 16.18 -0.25
C GLN A 59 1.14 16.67 0.84
N ALA A 60 1.55 17.68 1.62
CA ALA A 60 0.62 18.37 2.48
C ALA A 60 -0.47 19.06 1.64
N PHE A 61 -1.72 18.92 2.05
CA PHE A 61 -2.82 19.68 1.45
C PHE A 61 -2.72 21.16 1.85
N ASP A 62 -2.45 21.43 3.11
CA ASP A 62 -2.23 22.75 3.68
C ASP A 62 -0.85 22.80 4.34
N GLU A 63 0.10 23.41 3.66
CA GLU A 63 1.50 23.54 4.13
C GLU A 63 1.61 24.22 5.50
N SER A 64 0.68 25.12 5.84
CA SER A 64 0.68 25.81 7.12
C SER A 64 0.38 24.90 8.32
N LYS A 65 -0.20 23.71 8.07
CA LYS A 65 -0.54 22.70 9.07
C LYS A 65 0.49 21.55 9.14
N LEU A 66 1.51 21.59 8.32
CA LEU A 66 2.55 20.57 8.31
C LEU A 66 3.49 20.77 9.50
N THR A 67 3.46 19.84 10.47
CA THR A 67 4.29 19.93 11.68
C THR A 67 5.55 19.11 11.58
N ASP A 68 5.46 17.87 11.09
CA ASP A 68 6.59 16.96 10.88
C ASP A 68 6.40 16.19 9.57
N PRO A 69 7.24 16.41 8.54
CA PRO A 69 7.14 15.72 7.27
C PRO A 69 7.69 14.28 7.27
N SER A 70 8.50 13.90 8.25
CA SER A 70 9.38 12.72 8.18
C SER A 70 8.67 11.39 7.95
N LEU A 71 7.46 11.22 8.50
CA LEU A 71 6.66 10.00 8.36
C LEU A 71 5.45 10.14 7.44
N ILE A 72 5.25 11.33 6.85
CA ILE A 72 4.04 11.63 6.06
C ILE A 72 4.32 12.10 4.63
N ILE A 73 5.54 12.58 4.35
CA ILE A 73 5.95 13.00 2.99
C ILE A 73 6.96 11.99 2.45
N TYR A 74 6.55 11.22 1.46
CA TYR A 74 7.35 10.16 0.81
C TYR A 74 6.76 9.84 -0.57
N HIS A 75 7.41 8.96 -1.33
CA HIS A 75 6.89 8.41 -2.58
C HIS A 75 6.21 7.06 -2.30
N PRO A 76 4.86 6.98 -2.23
CA PRO A 76 4.18 5.70 -1.99
C PRO A 76 4.37 4.72 -3.14
N VAL A 77 4.43 5.22 -4.38
CA VAL A 77 4.56 4.40 -5.58
C VAL A 77 5.68 4.95 -6.44
N ARG A 78 6.58 4.07 -6.88
CA ARG A 78 7.60 4.37 -7.88
C ARG A 78 7.74 3.24 -8.89
N VAL A 79 8.00 3.61 -10.14
CA VAL A 79 8.28 2.66 -11.23
C VAL A 79 9.77 2.73 -11.56
N PHE A 80 10.42 1.58 -11.60
CA PHE A 80 11.82 1.47 -11.98
C PHE A 80 12.05 0.23 -12.85
N ASN A 81 12.55 0.42 -14.07
CA ASN A 81 12.81 -0.64 -15.05
C ASN A 81 11.62 -1.61 -15.26
N GLY A 82 10.41 -1.06 -15.23
CA GLY A 82 9.19 -1.84 -15.38
C GLY A 82 8.65 -2.43 -14.08
N ASP A 83 9.44 -2.54 -13.02
CA ASP A 83 8.91 -2.91 -11.69
C ASP A 83 8.17 -1.74 -11.05
N LEU A 84 7.00 -2.02 -10.47
CA LEU A 84 6.21 -1.07 -9.70
C LEU A 84 6.37 -1.38 -8.22
N VAL A 85 6.96 -0.44 -7.47
CA VAL A 85 7.16 -0.54 -6.01
C VAL A 85 6.11 0.31 -5.32
N VAL A 86 5.41 -0.26 -4.33
CA VAL A 86 4.38 0.42 -3.53
C VAL A 86 4.61 0.19 -2.04
N THR A 87 4.67 1.26 -1.25
CA THR A 87 4.89 1.16 0.20
C THR A 87 4.20 2.27 0.99
N ASN A 88 4.14 2.12 2.32
CA ASN A 88 3.56 3.13 3.21
C ASN A 88 4.57 4.13 3.79
N GLY A 89 5.77 4.24 3.23
CA GLY A 89 6.79 5.14 3.77
C GLY A 89 8.01 5.31 2.86
N ASP A 90 9.08 5.88 3.40
CA ASP A 90 10.33 6.17 2.71
C ASP A 90 11.12 4.92 2.25
N GLN A 91 10.73 3.73 2.68
CA GLN A 91 11.33 2.49 2.19
C GLN A 91 11.09 2.25 0.70
N THR A 92 10.15 2.95 0.04
CA THR A 92 10.02 2.93 -1.43
C THR A 92 11.34 3.32 -2.08
N ASP A 93 11.93 4.42 -1.63
CA ASP A 93 13.20 4.92 -2.18
C ASP A 93 14.34 3.93 -1.88
N THR A 94 14.37 3.34 -0.68
CA THR A 94 15.33 2.28 -0.35
C THR A 94 15.24 1.09 -1.31
N VAL A 95 14.02 0.63 -1.61
CA VAL A 95 13.82 -0.49 -2.56
C VAL A 95 14.33 -0.10 -3.95
N VAL A 96 13.94 1.07 -4.46
CA VAL A 96 14.37 1.54 -5.78
C VAL A 96 15.89 1.69 -5.88
N GLU A 97 16.55 2.21 -4.86
CA GLU A 97 18.02 2.31 -4.81
C GLU A 97 18.69 0.92 -4.86
N PHE A 98 18.17 -0.06 -4.11
CA PHE A 98 18.68 -1.42 -4.14
C PHE A 98 18.47 -2.08 -5.51
N LEU A 99 17.31 -1.88 -6.14
CA LEU A 99 17.06 -2.37 -7.50
C LEU A 99 18.02 -1.75 -8.53
N LYS A 100 18.34 -0.45 -8.41
CA LYS A 100 19.36 0.23 -9.24
C LYS A 100 20.74 -0.43 -9.09
N ASP A 101 21.07 -0.90 -7.91
CA ASP A 101 22.32 -1.62 -7.61
C ASP A 101 22.27 -3.11 -8.03
N GLY A 102 21.20 -3.58 -8.67
CA GLY A 102 20.99 -5.00 -9.03
C GLY A 102 20.73 -5.92 -7.83
N LYS A 103 20.32 -5.37 -6.71
CA LYS A 103 19.94 -6.11 -5.49
C LYS A 103 18.44 -6.37 -5.46
N THR A 104 17.98 -7.21 -4.53
CA THR A 104 16.58 -7.64 -4.46
C THR A 104 15.73 -6.79 -3.53
N PHE A 105 14.41 -6.88 -3.69
CA PHE A 105 13.39 -6.29 -2.81
C PHE A 105 13.60 -6.68 -1.34
N GLU A 106 13.85 -7.97 -1.09
CA GLU A 106 14.09 -8.48 0.26
C GLU A 106 15.40 -7.94 0.85
N ALA A 107 16.44 -7.81 0.03
CA ALA A 107 17.72 -7.24 0.48
C ALA A 107 17.55 -5.78 0.92
N ALA A 108 16.76 -5.00 0.21
CA ALA A 108 16.42 -3.63 0.60
C ALA A 108 15.68 -3.60 1.94
N LEU A 109 14.60 -4.38 2.07
CA LEU A 109 13.75 -4.39 3.27
C LEU A 109 14.45 -5.01 4.49
N ASN A 110 15.45 -5.87 4.31
CA ASN A 110 16.27 -6.38 5.41
C ASN A 110 17.10 -5.28 6.10
N THR A 111 17.31 -4.13 5.46
CA THR A 111 17.96 -2.96 6.06
C THR A 111 17.00 -2.06 6.83
N ARG A 112 15.70 -2.34 6.79
CA ARG A 112 14.65 -1.51 7.40
C ARG A 112 13.98 -2.22 8.58
N THR A 113 13.30 -1.41 9.39
CA THR A 113 12.44 -1.87 10.48
C THR A 113 11.06 -1.22 10.34
N PHE A 114 10.18 -1.39 11.32
CA PHE A 114 8.91 -0.63 11.45
C PHE A 114 9.15 0.87 11.69
N GLU A 115 8.10 1.69 11.69
CA GLU A 115 8.21 3.15 11.94
C GLU A 115 8.55 3.41 13.42
N PRO A 116 9.39 4.43 13.73
CA PRO A 116 9.83 4.71 15.11
C PRO A 116 8.80 5.56 15.88
N ASP A 117 7.52 5.26 15.73
CA ASP A 117 6.38 6.03 16.28
C ASP A 117 5.77 5.36 17.50
N ALA A 118 6.56 5.19 18.59
CA ALA A 118 6.05 4.64 19.83
C ALA A 118 4.76 5.34 20.30
N PRO A 119 3.79 4.61 20.87
CA PRO A 119 3.78 3.18 21.20
C PRO A 119 3.31 2.27 20.04
N ASN A 120 2.91 2.81 18.90
CA ASN A 120 2.28 2.05 17.82
C ASN A 120 3.28 1.18 17.06
N TYR A 121 4.52 1.68 16.89
CA TYR A 121 5.54 1.03 16.04
C TYR A 121 4.92 0.57 14.72
N THR A 122 4.33 1.54 14.00
CA THR A 122 3.54 1.31 12.77
C THR A 122 4.27 0.35 11.83
N PRO A 123 3.64 -0.75 11.41
CA PRO A 123 4.23 -1.67 10.45
C PRO A 123 4.60 -0.97 9.14
N ARG A 124 5.77 -1.27 8.59
CA ARG A 124 6.08 -0.94 7.21
C ARG A 124 5.55 -2.05 6.32
N ILE A 125 4.63 -1.69 5.44
CA ILE A 125 4.05 -2.58 4.44
C ILE A 125 4.59 -2.20 3.06
N SER A 126 4.93 -3.20 2.26
CA SER A 126 5.55 -2.99 0.96
C SER A 126 5.07 -4.02 -0.05
N GLY A 127 4.98 -3.60 -1.31
CA GLY A 127 4.71 -4.47 -2.44
C GLY A 127 5.65 -4.15 -3.60
N ILE A 128 5.95 -5.15 -4.41
CA ILE A 128 6.60 -5.02 -5.70
C ILE A 128 5.87 -5.88 -6.71
N LEU A 129 5.62 -5.31 -7.89
CA LEU A 129 4.95 -5.95 -9.02
C LEU A 129 5.89 -5.88 -10.21
N ASP A 130 6.22 -7.03 -10.82
CA ASP A 130 7.06 -7.09 -12.00
C ASP A 130 6.28 -6.85 -13.33
N GLU A 131 6.98 -6.75 -14.44
CA GLU A 131 6.39 -6.54 -15.77
C GLU A 131 5.46 -7.67 -16.22
N LYS A 132 5.62 -8.86 -15.67
CA LYS A 132 4.84 -10.06 -16.04
C LYS A 132 3.61 -10.26 -15.16
N GLY A 133 3.42 -9.38 -14.16
CA GLY A 133 2.31 -9.43 -13.23
C GLY A 133 2.58 -10.25 -11.97
N SER A 134 3.77 -10.88 -11.82
CA SER A 134 4.14 -11.50 -10.55
C SER A 134 4.38 -10.44 -9.50
N TYR A 135 4.07 -10.74 -8.24
CA TYR A 135 4.25 -9.75 -7.17
C TYR A 135 4.66 -10.37 -5.84
N LYS A 136 5.22 -9.51 -5.01
CA LYS A 136 5.55 -9.84 -3.63
C LYS A 136 4.96 -8.80 -2.69
N LEU A 137 4.58 -9.24 -1.49
CA LEU A 137 4.18 -8.38 -0.39
C LEU A 137 5.12 -8.59 0.80
N SER A 138 5.30 -7.55 1.61
CA SER A 138 6.12 -7.63 2.82
C SER A 138 5.55 -6.81 3.96
N ILE A 139 5.71 -7.31 5.18
CA ILE A 139 5.36 -6.63 6.42
C ILE A 139 6.58 -6.65 7.34
N LEU A 140 7.01 -5.47 7.79
CA LEU A 140 8.01 -5.30 8.83
C LEU A 140 7.31 -4.72 10.06
N LYS A 141 7.25 -5.46 11.15
CA LYS A 141 6.55 -5.00 12.37
C LYS A 141 7.34 -5.33 13.63
N SER A 142 7.01 -4.65 14.72
CA SER A 142 7.56 -4.96 16.03
C SER A 142 7.08 -6.33 16.51
N ASP A 143 7.95 -7.06 17.20
CA ASP A 143 7.54 -8.28 17.88
C ASP A 143 6.85 -7.91 19.19
N SER A 144 5.53 -8.03 19.21
CA SER A 144 4.69 -7.75 20.38
C SER A 144 4.91 -6.36 21.01
N GLY A 145 5.19 -5.34 20.17
CA GLY A 145 5.47 -3.97 20.63
C GLY A 145 6.87 -3.76 21.19
N ASN A 146 7.79 -4.71 21.00
CA ASN A 146 9.19 -4.56 21.39
C ASN A 146 9.94 -3.70 20.39
N ALA A 147 10.48 -2.55 20.83
CA ALA A 147 11.24 -1.61 20.01
C ALA A 147 12.52 -2.20 19.41
N GLU A 148 13.14 -3.19 20.09
CA GLU A 148 14.42 -3.79 19.68
C GLU A 148 14.26 -5.04 18.81
N SER A 149 13.01 -5.51 18.59
CA SER A 149 12.75 -6.74 17.88
C SER A 149 11.84 -6.52 16.67
N VAL A 150 12.35 -6.83 15.47
CA VAL A 150 11.61 -6.72 14.22
C VAL A 150 11.27 -8.10 13.66
N GLN A 151 10.01 -8.31 13.33
CA GLN A 151 9.54 -9.43 12.53
C GLN A 151 9.45 -9.01 11.07
N ARG A 152 9.93 -9.86 10.15
CA ARG A 152 9.86 -9.65 8.69
C ARG A 152 9.12 -10.79 8.04
N PHE A 153 8.07 -10.45 7.29
CA PHE A 153 7.25 -11.37 6.52
C PHE A 153 7.38 -11.04 5.05
N TYR A 154 7.54 -12.07 4.22
CA TYR A 154 7.58 -11.96 2.77
C TYR A 154 6.63 -12.98 2.17
N PHE A 155 5.77 -12.55 1.26
CA PHE A 155 4.79 -13.36 0.54
C PHE A 155 5.07 -13.22 -0.96
N ASP A 156 5.31 -14.33 -1.64
CA ASP A 156 5.69 -14.36 -3.06
C ASP A 156 4.57 -15.02 -3.88
N TYR A 157 4.07 -14.28 -4.86
CA TYR A 157 3.02 -14.70 -5.78
C TYR A 157 3.57 -14.70 -7.21
N SER A 158 4.40 -15.72 -7.53
CA SER A 158 5.03 -15.88 -8.85
C SER A 158 4.06 -16.27 -9.96
N GLN A 159 2.87 -16.75 -9.60
CA GLN A 159 1.80 -17.11 -10.53
C GLN A 159 0.45 -16.56 -10.03
N PRO A 160 0.19 -15.26 -10.23
CA PRO A 160 -1.06 -14.64 -9.82
C PRO A 160 -2.26 -15.27 -10.51
N VAL A 161 -3.38 -15.32 -9.81
CA VAL A 161 -4.64 -15.88 -10.31
C VAL A 161 -5.49 -14.75 -10.87
N ALA A 162 -5.99 -14.92 -12.10
CA ALA A 162 -6.89 -13.96 -12.72
C ALA A 162 -8.16 -13.77 -11.88
N GLY A 163 -8.55 -12.51 -11.67
CA GLY A 163 -9.68 -12.14 -10.84
C GLY A 163 -9.40 -12.06 -9.34
N GLU A 164 -8.14 -12.23 -8.91
CA GLU A 164 -7.76 -12.26 -7.51
C GLU A 164 -6.64 -11.29 -7.19
N GLY A 165 -6.62 -10.82 -5.95
CA GLY A 165 -5.55 -10.03 -5.37
C GLY A 165 -5.35 -10.36 -3.90
N HIS A 166 -4.26 -9.84 -3.34
CA HIS A 166 -3.89 -9.98 -1.93
C HIS A 166 -3.64 -8.60 -1.33
N LEU A 167 -4.27 -8.35 -0.18
CA LEU A 167 -4.21 -7.09 0.56
C LEU A 167 -3.46 -7.30 1.87
N ILE A 168 -2.57 -6.39 2.19
CA ILE A 168 -2.01 -6.19 3.52
C ILE A 168 -2.29 -4.75 3.97
N HIS A 169 -2.47 -4.56 5.26
CA HIS A 169 -2.67 -3.22 5.83
C HIS A 169 -1.92 -3.07 7.17
N THR A 170 -1.79 -1.85 7.67
CA THR A 170 -0.94 -1.63 8.85
C THR A 170 -1.61 -2.06 10.15
N TYR A 171 -2.96 -1.97 10.25
CA TYR A 171 -3.68 -2.17 11.51
C TYR A 171 -4.95 -3.01 11.36
N ASN A 172 -5.20 -3.88 12.33
CA ASN A 172 -6.42 -4.69 12.38
C ASN A 172 -7.68 -3.90 12.80
N GLY A 173 -7.53 -2.65 13.19
CA GLY A 173 -8.63 -1.79 13.63
C GLY A 173 -8.11 -0.56 14.34
N ASP A 174 -9.01 0.17 14.99
CA ASP A 174 -8.66 1.30 15.84
C ASP A 174 -8.25 0.84 17.25
N GLY A 175 -7.49 1.67 17.96
CA GLY A 175 -7.01 1.36 19.32
C GLY A 175 -5.96 2.31 19.85
N ASP A 176 -5.51 2.04 21.10
CA ASP A 176 -4.41 2.76 21.76
C ASP A 176 -3.65 1.79 22.69
N PRO A 177 -2.46 1.29 22.32
CA PRO A 177 -1.86 1.41 20.98
C PRO A 177 -2.69 0.72 19.90
N ILE A 178 -2.52 1.14 18.66
CA ILE A 178 -3.26 0.58 17.52
C ILE A 178 -2.77 -0.86 17.25
N PRO A 179 -3.68 -1.86 17.17
CA PRO A 179 -3.26 -3.25 16.95
C PRO A 179 -2.71 -3.45 15.54
N SER A 180 -1.44 -3.87 15.44
CA SER A 180 -0.80 -4.17 14.16
C SER A 180 -1.48 -5.32 13.43
N PHE A 181 -1.45 -5.27 12.10
CA PHE A 181 -1.93 -6.36 11.24
C PHE A 181 -1.28 -7.70 11.60
N THR A 182 -2.09 -8.76 11.59
CA THR A 182 -1.67 -10.14 11.87
C THR A 182 -2.29 -11.09 10.85
N GLY A 183 -1.57 -12.15 10.54
CA GLY A 183 -2.02 -13.18 9.61
C GLY A 183 -1.36 -13.10 8.24
N GLU A 184 -1.92 -13.85 7.31
CA GLU A 184 -1.54 -13.86 5.89
C GLU A 184 -2.24 -12.71 5.15
N PRO A 185 -1.72 -12.30 3.95
CA PRO A 185 -2.42 -11.33 3.12
C PRO A 185 -3.86 -11.77 2.80
N GLU A 186 -4.78 -10.85 2.92
CA GLU A 186 -6.20 -11.05 2.71
C GLU A 186 -6.51 -11.19 1.22
N ARG A 187 -7.09 -12.31 0.81
CA ARG A 187 -7.38 -12.62 -0.59
C ARG A 187 -8.70 -12.00 -1.02
N PHE A 188 -8.68 -11.10 -1.99
CA PHE A 188 -9.85 -10.37 -2.46
C PHE A 188 -10.11 -10.54 -3.96
N ALA A 189 -11.38 -10.38 -4.38
CA ALA A 189 -11.79 -10.36 -5.78
C ALA A 189 -11.44 -9.00 -6.42
N THR A 190 -10.77 -9.03 -7.58
CA THR A 190 -10.54 -7.85 -8.39
C THR A 190 -11.70 -7.62 -9.36
N GLN A 191 -11.81 -6.40 -9.92
CA GLN A 191 -12.82 -6.06 -10.92
C GLN A 191 -12.17 -5.75 -12.27
N ALA A 192 -12.92 -5.89 -13.36
CA ALA A 192 -12.42 -5.61 -14.71
C ALA A 192 -12.32 -4.11 -15.00
N ASP A 193 -13.24 -3.32 -14.46
CA ASP A 193 -13.34 -1.87 -14.67
C ASP A 193 -12.68 -1.11 -13.52
N ILE A 194 -11.68 -0.26 -13.86
CA ILE A 194 -10.90 0.49 -12.88
C ILE A 194 -11.73 1.54 -12.14
N ASP A 195 -12.68 2.20 -12.83
CA ASP A 195 -13.48 3.27 -12.23
C ASP A 195 -14.45 2.71 -11.19
N SER A 196 -15.12 1.60 -11.55
CA SER A 196 -15.99 0.86 -10.63
C SER A 196 -15.21 0.34 -9.42
N PHE A 197 -14.03 -0.23 -9.63
CA PHE A 197 -13.20 -0.76 -8.56
C PHE A 197 -12.68 0.34 -7.64
N THR A 198 -12.23 1.46 -8.21
CA THR A 198 -11.77 2.63 -7.44
C THR A 198 -12.87 3.17 -6.55
N SER A 199 -14.08 3.37 -7.11
CA SER A 199 -15.23 3.86 -6.36
C SER A 199 -15.61 2.89 -5.25
N HIS A 200 -15.63 1.58 -5.55
CA HIS A 200 -15.94 0.54 -4.58
C HIS A 200 -14.96 0.54 -3.41
N VAL A 201 -13.65 0.52 -3.67
CA VAL A 201 -12.64 0.58 -2.61
C VAL A 201 -12.76 1.85 -1.78
N TRP A 202 -12.94 3.01 -2.43
CA TRP A 202 -13.09 4.28 -1.73
C TRP A 202 -14.28 4.31 -0.78
N ASP A 203 -15.39 3.75 -1.20
CA ASP A 203 -16.64 3.71 -0.41
C ASP A 203 -16.60 2.72 0.75
N CYS A 204 -15.74 1.68 0.65
CA CYS A 204 -15.50 0.75 1.76
C CYS A 204 -14.63 1.34 2.88
N LEU A 205 -13.81 2.34 2.59
CA LEU A 205 -13.00 3.00 3.60
C LEU A 205 -13.85 3.93 4.48
N ASP A 206 -13.62 3.87 5.79
CA ASP A 206 -14.30 4.76 6.76
C ASP A 206 -14.22 6.22 6.32
N SER A 207 -15.39 6.88 6.17
CA SER A 207 -15.52 8.20 5.59
C SER A 207 -14.81 9.30 6.39
N ASP A 208 -14.66 9.13 7.71
CA ASP A 208 -14.02 10.11 8.55
C ASP A 208 -12.50 10.01 8.48
N ASN A 209 -11.98 8.79 8.36
CA ASN A 209 -10.56 8.50 8.42
C ASN A 209 -9.86 8.37 7.05
N ARG A 210 -10.59 8.07 5.96
CA ARG A 210 -9.98 7.98 4.62
C ARG A 210 -9.37 9.31 4.18
N VAL A 211 -8.20 9.26 3.56
CA VAL A 211 -7.43 10.44 3.14
C VAL A 211 -7.18 10.42 1.65
N SER A 212 -6.53 9.40 1.13
CA SER A 212 -6.25 9.27 -0.31
C SER A 212 -6.23 7.81 -0.73
N LEU A 213 -6.60 7.56 -1.99
CA LEU A 213 -6.58 6.27 -2.67
C LEU A 213 -5.88 6.41 -4.01
N TYR A 214 -5.03 5.45 -4.33
CA TYR A 214 -4.40 5.23 -5.63
C TYR A 214 -4.79 3.84 -6.13
N VAL A 215 -5.28 3.75 -7.37
CA VAL A 215 -5.53 2.50 -8.08
C VAL A 215 -4.84 2.57 -9.43
N CYS A 216 -4.11 1.52 -9.79
CA CYS A 216 -3.47 1.40 -11.09
C CYS A 216 -3.77 0.03 -11.70
N TYR A 217 -4.19 0.04 -12.95
CA TYR A 217 -4.27 -1.14 -13.80
C TYR A 217 -3.17 -1.03 -14.85
N ARG A 218 -2.26 -2.00 -14.86
CA ARG A 218 -1.16 -2.05 -15.81
C ARG A 218 -1.37 -3.20 -16.78
N ASP A 219 -1.45 -2.89 -18.08
CA ASP A 219 -1.50 -3.89 -19.13
C ASP A 219 -0.18 -4.66 -19.20
N ILE A 220 -0.25 -6.00 -19.08
CA ILE A 220 0.93 -6.87 -19.01
C ILE A 220 1.66 -6.93 -20.35
N ALA A 221 0.95 -6.80 -21.47
CA ALA A 221 1.54 -6.91 -22.80
C ALA A 221 2.21 -5.62 -23.26
N SER A 222 1.60 -4.45 -22.98
CA SER A 222 2.11 -3.14 -23.43
C SER A 222 2.87 -2.38 -22.33
N GLY A 223 2.64 -2.69 -21.06
CA GLY A 223 3.13 -1.91 -19.92
C GLY A 223 2.37 -0.61 -19.67
N GLU A 224 1.32 -0.31 -20.47
CA GLU A 224 0.49 0.88 -20.30
C GLU A 224 -0.23 0.87 -18.95
N MET A 225 -0.24 2.01 -18.28
CA MET A 225 -0.86 2.17 -16.95
C MET A 225 -2.07 3.10 -17.03
N ASP A 226 -3.21 2.58 -16.57
CA ASP A 226 -4.39 3.36 -16.21
C ASP A 226 -4.33 3.69 -14.72
N VAL A 227 -4.40 4.97 -14.34
CA VAL A 227 -4.28 5.42 -12.95
C VAL A 227 -5.53 6.18 -12.51
N ARG A 228 -5.94 5.94 -11.27
CA ARG A 228 -6.96 6.74 -10.57
C ARG A 228 -6.42 7.19 -9.22
N ILE A 229 -6.55 8.49 -8.94
CA ILE A 229 -6.22 9.09 -7.65
C ILE A 229 -7.47 9.74 -7.10
N VAL A 230 -7.83 9.36 -5.88
CA VAL A 230 -8.92 9.99 -5.13
C VAL A 230 -8.33 10.60 -3.87
N ASN A 231 -8.54 11.90 -3.67
CA ASN A 231 -8.14 12.63 -2.48
C ASN A 231 -9.39 13.16 -1.77
N LYS A 232 -9.49 13.00 -0.45
CA LYS A 232 -10.56 13.60 0.36
C LYS A 232 -10.43 15.12 0.39
N ASN A 233 -9.19 15.60 0.49
CA ASN A 233 -8.86 17.03 0.41
C ASN A 233 -8.61 17.40 -1.06
N GLN A 234 -9.26 18.45 -1.55
CA GLN A 234 -9.14 18.96 -2.92
C GLN A 234 -8.87 20.47 -2.90
#